data_acfed1294bab2409913987d473bc21ca
#
_entry.id   acfed1294bab2409913987d473bc21ca
#
_cell.length_a   1.000
_cell.length_b   1.000
_cell.length_c   1.000
_cell.angle_alpha   90.00
_cell.angle_beta   90.00
_cell.angle_gamma   90.00
#
_symmetry.space_group_name_H-M   'P 1'
#
loop_
_entity.id
_entity.type
_entity.pdbx_description
1 polymer ?
#
loop_
_entity_poly.entity_id
_entity_poly.type
_entity_poly.pdbx_seq_one_letter_code
_entity_poly.pdbx_strand_id
1 'polypeptide(L)'
;MQLKKIIFCVAIASAFFAFADENEFFTEEDIPAAESLNDFSGKNFSVLDFIETLLPAKISEKGSKNSVLIRTNVRDVKVFLNGVYKGLSPVSISNLEPGTYILRLEKTGYLPVTKYISVSKGTSYNYYYEMTEIKGFVEIRGIPDAENCQIFADGNRFYEPFFELPEGYHRILVRNFGYEDFSATVYIKRHRIKRISIKMKEAEFTVTDFYSSRKTINPEYGGALGNCSLTAKVSAKGTGFLSIKNALGNEVFSYSFKEFSTWEQTVNWNGKNSAGNELPSGTYTATFSADGQNASLEIEIDRTMIFPLNDLTFSGTGIGSVATASILPKGTNLFTFSVAPVAGSDNGFYASPVLLGFATSALKQLELSIKAGILAGITDSPVQFSLAMKFTEKTRNENSPVQFQYGTAVRYGFCETKLFPDYGSDFGAGLGLSGFIGICNAKFSADFSSEFIFGAKTSNPFNGDNSWKNGLAFSFSPVPEFSANISCALISNANYFDALQPKAGFSYLIPGTSFVLSADFYGIIYFDSPYYLGGSAGFGYLF
;
A
#
# COMPACT_ATOMS: atom_id res chain seq x y z
N MET A 1 2.85 -24.64 -2.98
CA MET A 1 3.26 -24.01 -1.70
C MET A 1 3.91 -22.63 -1.91
N GLN A 2 4.73 -22.43 -2.93
CA GLN A 2 5.38 -21.14 -3.24
C GLN A 2 4.38 -20.01 -3.58
N LEU A 3 3.35 -20.28 -4.37
CA LEU A 3 2.34 -19.28 -4.75
C LEU A 3 1.59 -18.69 -3.53
N LYS A 4 1.35 -19.49 -2.48
CA LYS A 4 0.71 -19.04 -1.24
C LYS A 4 1.58 -18.06 -0.45
N LYS A 5 2.90 -18.26 -0.44
CA LYS A 5 3.85 -17.37 0.24
C LYS A 5 3.97 -16.02 -0.46
N ILE A 6 3.95 -16.02 -1.80
CA ILE A 6 3.92 -14.79 -2.61
C ILE A 6 2.60 -14.03 -2.38
N ILE A 7 1.47 -14.73 -2.37
CA ILE A 7 0.14 -14.14 -2.10
C ILE A 7 0.09 -13.55 -0.69
N PHE A 8 0.70 -14.19 0.31
CA PHE A 8 0.78 -13.66 1.68
C PHE A 8 1.58 -12.36 1.74
N CYS A 9 2.73 -12.29 1.06
CA CYS A 9 3.53 -11.06 0.99
C CYS A 9 2.79 -9.94 0.24
N VAL A 10 2.09 -10.27 -0.84
CA VAL A 10 1.27 -9.31 -1.61
C VAL A 10 0.05 -8.84 -0.80
N ALA A 11 -0.59 -9.74 -0.04
CA ALA A 11 -1.74 -9.39 0.81
C ALA A 11 -1.36 -8.46 1.97
N ILE A 12 -0.17 -8.66 2.58
CA ILE A 12 0.36 -7.74 3.59
C ILE A 12 0.66 -6.38 2.96
N ALA A 13 1.28 -6.35 1.77
CA ALA A 13 1.55 -5.11 1.05
C ALA A 13 0.25 -4.39 0.66
N SER A 14 -0.77 -5.11 0.18
CA SER A 14 -2.07 -4.52 -0.18
C SER A 14 -2.87 -4.04 1.02
N ALA A 15 -2.79 -4.69 2.17
CA ALA A 15 -3.41 -4.20 3.41
C ALA A 15 -2.79 -2.88 3.88
N PHE A 16 -1.47 -2.70 3.67
CA PHE A 16 -0.79 -1.43 3.94
C PHE A 16 -1.12 -0.35 2.90
N PHE A 17 -1.34 -0.72 1.63
CA PHE A 17 -1.82 0.22 0.61
C PHE A 17 -3.24 0.72 0.93
N ALA A 18 -4.13 -0.14 1.42
CA ALA A 18 -5.45 0.27 1.88
C ALA A 18 -5.39 1.24 3.07
N PHE A 19 -4.40 1.08 3.98
CA PHE A 19 -4.19 2.01 5.08
C PHE A 19 -3.59 3.37 4.65
N ALA A 20 -2.88 3.42 3.53
CA ALA A 20 -2.30 4.67 2.99
C ALA A 20 -3.33 5.50 2.22
N ASP A 21 -4.33 4.87 1.62
CA ASP A 21 -5.43 5.54 0.89
C ASP A 21 -6.54 6.07 1.83
N GLU A 22 -6.63 5.59 3.09
CA GLU A 22 -7.62 6.06 4.07
C GLU A 22 -7.27 7.43 4.71
N ASN A 23 -6.25 8.13 4.25
CA ASN A 23 -6.01 9.53 4.64
C ASN A 23 -6.79 10.57 3.81
N GLU A 24 -7.76 10.18 2.98
CA GLU A 24 -8.85 11.06 2.63
C GLU A 24 -9.79 11.15 3.85
N PHE A 25 -9.67 12.24 4.59
CA PHE A 25 -10.55 12.62 5.68
C PHE A 25 -12.00 12.66 5.18
N PHE A 26 -12.77 11.60 5.42
CA PHE A 26 -14.21 11.70 5.49
C PHE A 26 -14.54 12.45 6.78
N THR A 27 -15.01 13.68 6.68
CA THR A 27 -15.63 14.36 7.80
C THR A 27 -16.96 13.68 8.12
N GLU A 28 -17.33 13.60 9.40
CA GLU A 28 -18.58 12.99 9.91
C GLU A 28 -19.88 13.54 9.27
N GLU A 29 -19.82 14.58 8.44
CA GLU A 29 -20.96 15.20 7.75
C GLU A 29 -21.35 14.54 6.42
N ASP A 30 -20.52 13.65 5.85
CA ASP A 30 -20.80 12.96 4.58
C ASP A 30 -21.53 11.62 4.76
N ILE A 31 -21.95 11.27 5.97
CA ILE A 31 -22.74 10.07 6.25
C ILE A 31 -24.22 10.45 6.23
N PRO A 32 -25.00 10.02 5.22
CA PRO A 32 -26.46 10.17 5.29
C PRO A 32 -26.97 9.40 6.49
N ALA A 33 -27.87 10.05 7.25
CA ALA A 33 -28.44 9.58 8.52
C ALA A 33 -28.65 8.08 8.61
N ALA A 34 -28.13 7.50 9.69
CA ALA A 34 -27.97 6.08 9.96
C ALA A 34 -29.28 5.33 10.25
N GLU A 35 -30.32 5.46 9.46
CA GLU A 35 -31.57 4.69 9.66
C GLU A 35 -31.75 3.50 8.71
N SER A 36 -30.83 3.22 7.79
CA SER A 36 -30.94 2.04 6.89
C SER A 36 -29.73 1.12 6.86
N LEU A 37 -28.75 1.31 7.75
CA LEU A 37 -27.51 0.51 7.79
C LEU A 37 -27.54 -0.69 8.76
N ASN A 38 -28.69 -0.99 9.36
CA ASN A 38 -28.80 -2.14 10.29
C ASN A 38 -28.82 -3.53 9.64
N ASP A 39 -28.72 -3.63 8.31
CA ASP A 39 -28.73 -4.94 7.62
C ASP A 39 -27.34 -5.40 7.12
N PHE A 40 -26.29 -4.61 7.34
CA PHE A 40 -24.91 -4.99 6.98
C PHE A 40 -23.99 -5.28 8.17
N SER A 41 -24.49 -5.25 9.41
CA SER A 41 -23.71 -5.57 10.61
C SER A 41 -23.75 -7.08 10.92
N GLY A 42 -23.12 -7.90 10.09
CA GLY A 42 -23.15 -9.29 10.47
C GLY A 42 -22.29 -10.28 9.71
N LYS A 43 -21.17 -9.91 9.13
CA LYS A 43 -20.05 -10.84 8.90
C LYS A 43 -18.83 -10.04 8.41
N ASN A 44 -17.84 -9.92 9.27
CA ASN A 44 -16.48 -9.56 8.88
C ASN A 44 -16.03 -10.52 7.78
N PHE A 45 -15.88 -10.00 6.56
CA PHE A 45 -15.29 -10.75 5.45
C PHE A 45 -13.79 -10.85 5.75
N SER A 46 -13.35 -11.96 6.32
CA SER A 46 -11.95 -12.16 6.61
C SER A 46 -11.23 -12.57 5.31
N VAL A 47 -9.99 -12.14 5.16
CA VAL A 47 -9.10 -12.59 4.07
C VAL A 47 -9.00 -14.12 4.07
N LEU A 48 -9.19 -14.77 5.21
CA LEU A 48 -9.29 -16.23 5.36
C LEU A 48 -10.49 -16.82 4.61
N ASP A 49 -11.66 -16.15 4.62
CA ASP A 49 -12.85 -16.63 3.89
C ASP A 49 -12.64 -16.57 2.37
N PHE A 50 -11.88 -15.58 1.87
CA PHE A 50 -11.49 -15.49 0.46
C PHE A 50 -10.48 -16.58 0.09
N ILE A 51 -9.52 -16.87 0.96
CA ILE A 51 -8.52 -17.92 0.76
C ILE A 51 -9.18 -19.30 0.82
N GLU A 52 -10.16 -19.53 1.69
CA GLU A 52 -10.90 -20.80 1.77
C GLU A 52 -11.75 -21.05 0.52
N THR A 53 -12.21 -20.01 -0.19
CA THR A 53 -12.92 -20.18 -1.46
C THR A 53 -12.01 -20.58 -2.62
N LEU A 54 -10.71 -20.26 -2.56
CA LEU A 54 -9.71 -20.60 -3.59
C LEU A 54 -9.02 -21.95 -3.35
N LEU A 55 -9.13 -22.51 -2.15
CA LEU A 55 -8.55 -23.80 -1.84
C LEU A 55 -9.55 -24.92 -2.21
N PRO A 56 -9.12 -25.98 -2.93
CA PRO A 56 -9.90 -27.20 -2.96
C PRO A 56 -10.08 -27.66 -1.51
N ALA A 57 -11.34 -27.78 -1.07
CA ALA A 57 -11.64 -28.26 0.27
C ALA A 57 -10.81 -29.53 0.51
N LYS A 58 -10.00 -29.55 1.58
CA LYS A 58 -9.36 -30.80 2.01
C LYS A 58 -10.46 -31.82 2.19
N ILE A 59 -10.53 -32.78 1.29
CA ILE A 59 -11.40 -33.93 1.42
C ILE A 59 -10.86 -34.67 2.66
N SER A 60 -11.62 -34.61 3.74
CA SER A 60 -11.35 -35.46 4.89
C SER A 60 -11.48 -36.90 4.39
N GLU A 61 -10.40 -37.65 4.40
CA GLU A 61 -10.37 -39.07 3.98
C GLU A 61 -11.18 -40.00 4.89
N LYS A 62 -11.94 -39.46 5.83
CA LYS A 62 -12.99 -40.18 6.60
C LYS A 62 -14.39 -39.81 6.13
N GLY A 63 -14.61 -39.76 4.81
CA GLY A 63 -15.92 -39.55 4.23
C GLY A 63 -16.77 -40.84 4.31
N SER A 64 -18.00 -40.69 4.78
CA SER A 64 -19.00 -41.76 4.65
C SER A 64 -19.11 -42.18 3.18
N LYS A 65 -19.10 -43.48 2.93
CA LYS A 65 -19.29 -44.05 1.60
C LYS A 65 -20.61 -43.54 1.01
N ASN A 66 -20.67 -43.25 -0.29
CA ASN A 66 -21.80 -42.69 -1.03
C ASN A 66 -22.16 -41.23 -0.63
N SER A 67 -21.24 -40.32 -0.76
CA SER A 67 -21.47 -38.88 -0.50
C SER A 67 -21.37 -38.06 -1.78
N VAL A 68 -22.10 -36.94 -1.81
CA VAL A 68 -22.10 -35.96 -2.90
C VAL A 68 -21.88 -34.57 -2.30
N LEU A 69 -20.81 -33.90 -2.73
CA LEU A 69 -20.56 -32.49 -2.42
C LEU A 69 -21.06 -31.65 -3.60
N ILE A 70 -22.00 -30.76 -3.34
CA ILE A 70 -22.54 -29.81 -4.33
C ILE A 70 -21.97 -28.42 -4.04
N ARG A 71 -21.34 -27.84 -5.05
CA ARG A 71 -20.78 -26.48 -5.02
C ARG A 71 -21.30 -25.67 -6.20
N THR A 72 -21.39 -24.36 -6.01
CA THR A 72 -21.83 -23.40 -7.02
C THR A 72 -20.94 -22.16 -7.02
N ASN A 73 -20.92 -21.39 -8.12
CA ASN A 73 -20.21 -20.10 -8.24
C ASN A 73 -20.77 -19.03 -7.28
N VAL A 74 -22.01 -19.20 -6.78
CA VAL A 74 -22.62 -18.31 -5.78
C VAL A 74 -22.95 -19.09 -4.52
N ARG A 75 -22.86 -18.47 -3.35
CA ARG A 75 -23.20 -19.09 -2.05
C ARG A 75 -24.72 -19.16 -1.83
N ASP A 76 -25.13 -19.94 -0.86
CA ASP A 76 -26.52 -20.03 -0.37
C ASP A 76 -27.53 -20.39 -1.45
N VAL A 77 -27.15 -21.25 -2.38
CA VAL A 77 -28.06 -21.83 -3.37
C VAL A 77 -28.81 -23.00 -2.71
N LYS A 78 -30.14 -23.01 -2.76
CA LYS A 78 -30.97 -24.12 -2.26
C LYS A 78 -30.74 -25.35 -3.11
N VAL A 79 -30.39 -26.47 -2.47
CA VAL A 79 -30.11 -27.76 -3.11
C VAL A 79 -31.22 -28.73 -2.80
N PHE A 80 -31.82 -29.29 -3.85
CA PHE A 80 -32.87 -30.33 -3.77
C PHE A 80 -32.39 -31.60 -4.49
N LEU A 81 -32.63 -32.75 -3.89
CA LEU A 81 -32.42 -34.06 -4.50
C LEU A 81 -33.76 -34.80 -4.55
N ASN A 82 -34.18 -35.21 -5.75
CA ASN A 82 -35.51 -35.80 -6.00
C ASN A 82 -36.67 -35.00 -5.36
N GLY A 83 -36.56 -33.65 -5.42
CA GLY A 83 -37.54 -32.74 -4.84
C GLY A 83 -37.40 -32.50 -3.34
N VAL A 84 -36.52 -33.22 -2.62
CA VAL A 84 -36.28 -33.05 -1.18
C VAL A 84 -35.17 -32.06 -0.94
N TYR A 85 -35.42 -31.01 -0.13
CA TYR A 85 -34.44 -30.03 0.27
C TYR A 85 -33.30 -30.65 1.11
N LYS A 86 -32.06 -30.38 0.76
CA LYS A 86 -30.84 -30.94 1.37
C LYS A 86 -29.93 -29.92 2.04
N GLY A 87 -30.17 -28.62 1.86
CA GLY A 87 -29.36 -27.54 2.44
C GLY A 87 -28.99 -26.46 1.44
N LEU A 88 -28.08 -25.61 1.85
CA LEU A 88 -27.53 -24.52 1.03
C LEU A 88 -26.14 -24.89 0.52
N SER A 89 -25.83 -24.57 -0.75
CA SER A 89 -24.50 -24.76 -1.35
C SER A 89 -23.45 -23.82 -0.71
N PRO A 90 -22.23 -24.33 -0.36
CA PRO A 90 -21.76 -25.70 -0.56
C PRO A 90 -22.33 -26.69 0.48
N VAL A 91 -22.87 -27.81 0.03
CA VAL A 91 -23.48 -28.82 0.91
C VAL A 91 -22.95 -30.21 0.59
N SER A 92 -22.64 -30.99 1.64
CA SER A 92 -22.28 -32.39 1.56
C SER A 92 -23.46 -33.24 1.97
N ILE A 93 -23.89 -34.13 1.09
CA ILE A 93 -25.01 -35.06 1.30
C ILE A 93 -24.43 -36.46 1.36
N SER A 94 -24.55 -37.11 2.51
CA SER A 94 -23.98 -38.44 2.77
C SER A 94 -25.06 -39.51 2.90
N ASN A 95 -24.64 -40.77 2.86
CA ASN A 95 -25.48 -41.95 2.99
C ASN A 95 -26.57 -42.07 1.88
N LEU A 96 -26.21 -41.64 0.67
CA LEU A 96 -27.08 -41.82 -0.49
C LEU A 96 -27.03 -43.26 -0.98
N GLU A 97 -28.16 -43.81 -1.34
CA GLU A 97 -28.20 -45.13 -1.99
C GLU A 97 -27.66 -45.03 -3.43
N PRO A 98 -26.98 -46.09 -3.94
CA PRO A 98 -26.56 -46.09 -5.34
C PRO A 98 -27.78 -45.92 -6.27
N GLY A 99 -27.68 -45.00 -7.22
CA GLY A 99 -28.77 -44.69 -8.13
C GLY A 99 -28.61 -43.34 -8.81
N THR A 100 -29.61 -42.97 -9.61
CA THR A 100 -29.68 -41.67 -10.29
C THR A 100 -30.66 -40.76 -9.57
N TYR A 101 -30.20 -39.51 -9.34
CA TYR A 101 -30.97 -38.50 -8.63
C TYR A 101 -31.19 -37.28 -9.52
N ILE A 102 -32.32 -36.61 -9.37
CA ILE A 102 -32.59 -35.31 -9.96
C ILE A 102 -32.10 -34.26 -8.98
N LEU A 103 -31.03 -33.58 -9.36
CA LEU A 103 -30.51 -32.40 -8.64
C LEU A 103 -31.20 -31.16 -9.17
N ARG A 104 -31.77 -30.34 -8.28
CA ARG A 104 -32.27 -29.00 -8.60
C ARG A 104 -31.65 -27.97 -7.67
N LEU A 105 -31.14 -26.90 -8.29
CA LEU A 105 -30.50 -25.77 -7.62
C LEU A 105 -31.34 -24.52 -7.83
N GLU A 106 -31.64 -23.80 -6.76
CA GLU A 106 -32.48 -22.60 -6.80
C GLU A 106 -31.91 -21.49 -5.93
N LYS A 107 -31.87 -20.28 -6.50
CA LYS A 107 -31.58 -19.05 -5.78
C LYS A 107 -32.38 -17.91 -6.40
N THR A 108 -32.92 -17.03 -5.56
CA THR A 108 -33.64 -15.84 -6.03
C THR A 108 -32.67 -14.97 -6.87
N GLY A 109 -33.12 -14.49 -8.02
CA GLY A 109 -32.30 -13.73 -8.97
C GLY A 109 -31.44 -14.57 -9.91
N TYR A 110 -31.52 -15.91 -9.85
CA TYR A 110 -30.76 -16.80 -10.72
C TYR A 110 -31.68 -17.80 -11.44
N LEU A 111 -31.25 -18.23 -12.63
CA LEU A 111 -31.93 -19.29 -13.35
C LEU A 111 -31.75 -20.61 -12.59
N PRO A 112 -32.86 -21.38 -12.36
CA PRO A 112 -32.75 -22.66 -11.70
C PRO A 112 -31.99 -23.65 -12.59
N VAL A 113 -31.12 -24.46 -11.98
CA VAL A 113 -30.37 -25.52 -12.66
C VAL A 113 -30.96 -26.87 -12.28
N THR A 114 -31.31 -27.69 -13.28
CA THR A 114 -31.75 -29.07 -13.06
C THR A 114 -30.82 -30.01 -13.81
N LYS A 115 -30.26 -31.00 -13.12
CA LYS A 115 -29.33 -31.99 -13.68
C LYS A 115 -29.61 -33.38 -13.09
N TYR A 116 -29.28 -34.44 -13.85
CA TYR A 116 -29.20 -35.78 -13.33
C TYR A 116 -27.81 -36.06 -12.81
N ILE A 117 -27.69 -36.60 -11.61
CA ILE A 117 -26.44 -37.05 -11.01
C ILE A 117 -26.54 -38.53 -10.65
N SER A 118 -25.43 -39.26 -10.84
CA SER A 118 -25.37 -40.70 -10.53
C SER A 118 -24.46 -40.92 -9.33
N VAL A 119 -24.92 -41.75 -8.40
CA VAL A 119 -24.17 -42.16 -7.20
C VAL A 119 -23.88 -43.63 -7.27
N SER A 120 -22.61 -44.03 -7.21
CA SER A 120 -22.18 -45.43 -7.19
C SER A 120 -21.79 -45.84 -5.77
N LYS A 121 -21.90 -47.13 -5.47
CA LYS A 121 -21.55 -47.69 -4.15
C LYS A 121 -20.10 -47.45 -3.81
N GLY A 122 -19.83 -46.89 -2.64
CA GLY A 122 -18.48 -46.67 -2.12
C GLY A 122 -17.75 -45.44 -2.67
N THR A 123 -18.42 -44.58 -3.47
CA THR A 123 -17.77 -43.44 -4.15
C THR A 123 -18.28 -42.13 -3.59
N SER A 124 -17.38 -41.14 -3.49
CA SER A 124 -17.71 -39.76 -3.17
C SER A 124 -17.55 -38.89 -4.42
N TYR A 125 -18.51 -38.03 -4.68
CA TYR A 125 -18.54 -37.17 -5.86
C TYR A 125 -18.48 -35.70 -5.44
N ASN A 126 -17.84 -34.88 -6.26
CA ASN A 126 -17.76 -33.43 -6.10
C ASN A 126 -18.30 -32.80 -7.41
N TYR A 127 -19.45 -32.16 -7.32
CA TYR A 127 -20.09 -31.48 -8.44
C TYR A 127 -20.01 -29.98 -8.25
N TYR A 128 -19.65 -29.27 -9.33
CA TYR A 128 -19.67 -27.83 -9.41
C TYR A 128 -20.61 -27.36 -10.51
N TYR A 129 -21.51 -26.44 -10.18
CA TYR A 129 -22.46 -25.88 -11.13
C TYR A 129 -22.45 -24.37 -11.12
N GLU A 130 -22.52 -23.78 -12.32
CA GLU A 130 -22.67 -22.36 -12.50
C GLU A 130 -24.13 -21.94 -12.48
N MET A 131 -24.47 -21.00 -11.63
CA MET A 131 -25.78 -20.35 -11.58
C MET A 131 -25.71 -19.09 -12.44
N THR A 132 -26.63 -18.95 -13.38
CA THR A 132 -26.74 -17.80 -14.28
C THR A 132 -27.66 -16.77 -13.67
N GLU A 133 -27.16 -15.56 -13.46
CA GLU A 133 -27.91 -14.43 -12.92
C GLU A 133 -28.98 -13.95 -13.91
N ILE A 134 -30.17 -13.66 -13.41
CA ILE A 134 -31.27 -13.10 -14.21
C ILE A 134 -31.10 -11.60 -14.25
N LYS A 135 -30.86 -11.03 -15.43
CA LYS A 135 -30.64 -9.61 -15.64
C LYS A 135 -31.74 -8.94 -16.44
N GLY A 136 -31.87 -7.66 -16.24
CA GLY A 136 -32.57 -6.72 -17.11
C GLY A 136 -31.66 -5.57 -17.52
N PHE A 137 -32.18 -4.56 -18.19
CA PHE A 137 -31.42 -3.45 -18.73
C PHE A 137 -31.89 -2.13 -18.14
N VAL A 138 -30.96 -1.20 -17.97
CA VAL A 138 -31.23 0.20 -17.63
C VAL A 138 -30.82 1.07 -18.81
N GLU A 139 -31.66 2.02 -19.15
CA GLU A 139 -31.38 3.07 -20.13
C GLU A 139 -31.65 4.43 -19.47
N ILE A 140 -30.60 5.23 -19.29
CA ILE A 140 -30.71 6.56 -18.71
C ILE A 140 -30.70 7.58 -19.85
N ARG A 141 -31.68 8.48 -19.84
CA ARG A 141 -31.87 9.54 -20.85
C ARG A 141 -31.94 10.92 -20.21
N GLY A 142 -31.54 11.93 -20.97
CA GLY A 142 -31.63 13.34 -20.55
C GLY A 142 -30.47 13.77 -19.65
N ILE A 143 -29.33 13.09 -19.72
CA ILE A 143 -28.10 13.54 -19.08
C ILE A 143 -27.56 14.73 -19.85
N PRO A 144 -27.45 15.92 -19.25
CA PRO A 144 -26.79 17.04 -19.88
C PRO A 144 -25.30 16.79 -19.94
N ASP A 145 -24.60 17.17 -21.00
CA ASP A 145 -23.14 17.10 -21.14
C ASP A 145 -22.54 15.74 -20.70
N ALA A 146 -22.86 14.69 -21.47
CA ALA A 146 -22.62 13.30 -21.07
C ALA A 146 -21.13 12.92 -20.90
N GLU A 147 -20.18 13.74 -21.39
CA GLU A 147 -18.73 13.44 -21.34
C GLU A 147 -18.17 13.43 -19.91
N ASN A 148 -18.74 14.24 -19.02
CA ASN A 148 -18.31 14.36 -17.61
C ASN A 148 -19.25 13.64 -16.62
N CYS A 149 -20.14 12.80 -17.14
CA CYS A 149 -21.13 12.12 -16.32
C CYS A 149 -20.55 10.90 -15.62
N GLN A 150 -20.93 10.71 -14.37
CA GLN A 150 -20.63 9.51 -13.59
C GLN A 150 -21.95 8.83 -13.23
N ILE A 151 -22.08 7.56 -13.61
CA ILE A 151 -23.27 6.76 -13.36
C ILE A 151 -22.90 5.65 -12.39
N PHE A 152 -23.68 5.51 -11.32
CA PHE A 152 -23.50 4.44 -10.35
C PHE A 152 -24.81 3.69 -10.16
N ALA A 153 -24.71 2.38 -9.98
CA ALA A 153 -25.79 1.53 -9.51
C ALA A 153 -25.29 0.72 -8.31
N ASP A 154 -25.93 0.87 -7.15
CA ASP A 154 -25.54 0.26 -5.88
C ASP A 154 -24.04 0.46 -5.53
N GLY A 155 -23.52 1.67 -5.80
CA GLY A 155 -22.12 2.03 -5.58
C GLY A 155 -21.13 1.59 -6.67
N ASN A 156 -21.54 0.73 -7.60
CA ASN A 156 -20.69 0.30 -8.73
C ASN A 156 -20.77 1.31 -9.87
N ARG A 157 -19.64 1.73 -10.42
CA ARG A 157 -19.56 2.68 -11.52
C ARG A 157 -19.86 2.02 -12.86
N PHE A 158 -20.68 2.71 -13.68
CA PHE A 158 -20.97 2.37 -15.08
C PHE A 158 -20.52 3.50 -15.98
N TYR A 159 -19.97 3.17 -17.14
CA TYR A 159 -19.39 4.13 -18.07
C TYR A 159 -20.33 4.52 -19.21
N GLU A 160 -21.37 3.71 -19.43
CA GLU A 160 -22.36 3.91 -20.47
C GLU A 160 -23.74 4.14 -19.86
N PRO A 161 -24.62 4.96 -20.48
CA PRO A 161 -25.97 5.19 -19.99
C PRO A 161 -26.93 3.99 -20.24
N PHE A 162 -26.43 2.93 -20.90
CA PHE A 162 -27.14 1.68 -21.13
C PHE A 162 -26.31 0.51 -20.58
N PHE A 163 -26.85 -0.20 -19.57
CA PHE A 163 -26.14 -1.28 -18.89
C PHE A 163 -27.10 -2.31 -18.29
N GLU A 164 -26.55 -3.45 -17.90
CA GLU A 164 -27.28 -4.56 -17.30
C GLU A 164 -27.22 -4.50 -15.77
N LEU A 165 -28.36 -4.85 -15.12
CA LEU A 165 -28.40 -5.09 -13.68
C LEU A 165 -29.20 -6.37 -13.39
N PRO A 166 -28.95 -7.03 -12.24
CA PRO A 166 -29.79 -8.13 -11.74
C PRO A 166 -31.28 -7.75 -11.65
N GLU A 167 -32.16 -8.72 -11.64
CA GLU A 167 -33.58 -8.49 -11.35
C GLU A 167 -33.74 -8.09 -9.89
N GLY A 168 -34.32 -6.93 -9.61
CA GLY A 168 -34.51 -6.43 -8.24
C GLY A 168 -34.57 -4.91 -8.15
N TYR A 169 -34.51 -4.41 -6.90
CA TYR A 169 -34.40 -2.97 -6.62
C TYR A 169 -32.93 -2.55 -6.61
N HIS A 170 -32.67 -1.45 -7.33
CA HIS A 170 -31.34 -0.86 -7.46
C HIS A 170 -31.40 0.64 -7.23
N ARG A 171 -30.40 1.18 -6.51
CA ARG A 171 -30.21 2.60 -6.34
C ARG A 171 -29.33 3.13 -7.48
N ILE A 172 -29.91 3.94 -8.34
CA ILE A 172 -29.19 4.65 -9.41
C ILE A 172 -28.81 6.02 -8.92
N LEU A 173 -27.54 6.38 -9.07
CA LEU A 173 -27.00 7.71 -8.80
C LEU A 173 -26.34 8.21 -10.09
N VAL A 174 -26.70 9.42 -10.52
CA VAL A 174 -26.09 10.09 -11.67
C VAL A 174 -25.52 11.41 -11.20
N ARG A 175 -24.22 11.59 -11.36
CA ARG A 175 -23.48 12.81 -11.05
C ARG A 175 -22.98 13.43 -12.33
N ASN A 176 -23.15 14.73 -12.46
CA ASN A 176 -22.64 15.47 -13.60
C ASN A 176 -22.15 16.85 -13.16
N PHE A 177 -20.96 17.23 -13.62
CA PHE A 177 -20.35 18.49 -13.20
C PHE A 177 -21.25 19.67 -13.57
N GLY A 178 -21.48 20.56 -12.60
CA GLY A 178 -22.37 21.72 -12.75
C GLY A 178 -23.83 21.41 -12.48
N TYR A 179 -24.20 20.22 -12.05
CA TYR A 179 -25.55 19.82 -11.74
C TYR A 179 -25.66 19.16 -10.37
N GLU A 180 -26.86 19.27 -9.76
CA GLU A 180 -27.19 18.53 -8.55
C GLU A 180 -27.26 17.03 -8.86
N ASP A 181 -26.82 16.19 -7.92
CA ASP A 181 -26.85 14.73 -8.06
C ASP A 181 -28.30 14.22 -8.24
N PHE A 182 -28.52 13.38 -9.22
CA PHE A 182 -29.80 12.67 -9.37
C PHE A 182 -29.70 11.29 -8.73
N SER A 183 -30.65 10.96 -7.85
CA SER A 183 -30.73 9.64 -7.23
C SER A 183 -32.14 9.09 -7.29
N ALA A 184 -32.30 7.80 -7.68
CA ALA A 184 -33.58 7.10 -7.71
C ALA A 184 -33.42 5.63 -7.42
N THR A 185 -34.37 5.05 -6.68
CA THR A 185 -34.49 3.59 -6.53
C THR A 185 -35.45 3.06 -7.58
N VAL A 186 -34.99 2.09 -8.38
CA VAL A 186 -35.75 1.51 -9.49
C VAL A 186 -35.80 0.00 -9.39
N TYR A 187 -36.91 -0.60 -9.79
CA TYR A 187 -37.02 -2.05 -9.92
C TYR A 187 -36.70 -2.49 -11.35
N ILE A 188 -35.74 -3.40 -11.49
CA ILE A 188 -35.33 -3.99 -12.76
C ILE A 188 -36.05 -5.34 -12.94
N LYS A 189 -36.75 -5.48 -14.06
CA LYS A 189 -37.43 -6.74 -14.45
C LYS A 189 -36.55 -7.48 -15.43
N ARG A 190 -36.55 -8.82 -15.30
CA ARG A 190 -35.83 -9.72 -16.21
C ARG A 190 -36.13 -9.43 -17.68
N HIS A 191 -35.10 -9.41 -18.50
CA HIS A 191 -35.18 -9.24 -19.95
C HIS A 191 -35.98 -8.00 -20.41
N ARG A 192 -36.13 -6.99 -19.54
CA ARG A 192 -36.83 -5.75 -19.85
C ARG A 192 -35.89 -4.55 -19.68
N ILE A 193 -36.14 -3.54 -20.50
CA ILE A 193 -35.43 -2.25 -20.40
C ILE A 193 -36.21 -1.35 -19.45
N LYS A 194 -35.57 -0.92 -18.37
CA LYS A 194 -36.03 0.16 -17.50
C LYS A 194 -35.50 1.49 -18.05
N ARG A 195 -36.36 2.32 -18.60
CA ARG A 195 -36.02 3.67 -19.05
C ARG A 195 -36.18 4.66 -17.90
N ILE A 196 -35.13 5.46 -17.65
CA ILE A 196 -35.09 6.50 -16.63
C ILE A 196 -34.83 7.81 -17.38
N SER A 197 -35.82 8.67 -17.43
CA SER A 197 -35.65 10.04 -17.97
C SER A 197 -35.32 10.96 -16.80
N ILE A 198 -34.13 11.56 -16.82
CA ILE A 198 -33.68 12.47 -15.78
C ILE A 198 -33.73 13.90 -16.25
N LYS A 199 -33.97 14.81 -15.32
CA LYS A 199 -33.82 16.24 -15.51
C LYS A 199 -33.02 16.77 -14.34
N MET A 200 -31.73 17.00 -14.56
CA MET A 200 -30.82 17.49 -13.55
C MET A 200 -31.00 19.00 -13.37
N LYS A 201 -30.95 19.48 -12.14
CA LYS A 201 -30.97 20.90 -11.80
C LYS A 201 -29.54 21.42 -11.78
N GLU A 202 -29.29 22.61 -12.27
CA GLU A 202 -27.99 23.26 -12.17
C GLU A 202 -27.61 23.43 -10.69
N ALA A 203 -26.37 23.08 -10.35
CA ALA A 203 -25.83 23.23 -9.00
C ALA A 203 -25.42 24.70 -8.75
N GLU A 204 -25.61 25.15 -7.53
CA GLU A 204 -25.02 26.42 -7.10
C GLU A 204 -23.50 26.27 -7.01
N PHE A 205 -22.78 27.35 -7.36
CA PHE A 205 -21.33 27.34 -7.28
C PHE A 205 -20.87 27.35 -5.82
N THR A 206 -20.03 26.36 -5.46
CA THR A 206 -19.36 26.33 -4.15
C THR A 206 -17.95 25.80 -4.30
N VAL A 207 -17.03 26.35 -3.51
CA VAL A 207 -15.70 25.78 -3.29
C VAL A 207 -15.83 24.82 -2.09
N THR A 208 -15.85 23.52 -2.37
CA THR A 208 -16.09 22.50 -1.34
C THR A 208 -14.84 22.11 -0.59
N ASP A 209 -13.67 22.22 -1.24
CA ASP A 209 -12.39 21.87 -0.61
C ASP A 209 -11.22 22.56 -1.32
N PHE A 210 -10.11 22.77 -0.60
CA PHE A 210 -8.85 23.24 -1.16
C PHE A 210 -7.68 22.64 -0.40
N TYR A 211 -6.91 21.80 -1.05
CA TYR A 211 -5.79 21.06 -0.43
C TYR A 211 -4.55 21.02 -1.30
N SER A 212 -3.43 20.65 -0.70
CA SER A 212 -2.17 20.40 -1.39
C SER A 212 -1.75 18.95 -1.23
N SER A 213 -1.12 18.40 -2.26
CA SER A 213 -0.54 17.04 -2.20
C SER A 213 0.58 16.93 -1.16
N ARG A 214 1.20 18.07 -0.81
CA ARG A 214 2.31 18.14 0.15
C ARG A 214 2.34 19.53 0.81
N LYS A 215 2.58 19.57 2.12
CA LYS A 215 2.67 20.81 2.88
C LYS A 215 4.08 21.42 2.93
N THR A 216 5.13 20.61 2.73
CA THR A 216 6.52 21.07 2.74
C THR A 216 7.22 20.58 1.47
N ILE A 217 7.87 21.47 0.73
CA ILE A 217 8.63 21.17 -0.48
C ILE A 217 10.05 21.70 -0.37
N ASN A 218 10.99 21.01 -1.03
CA ASN A 218 12.31 21.57 -1.33
C ASN A 218 12.49 21.66 -2.85
N PRO A 219 12.43 22.87 -3.44
CA PRO A 219 12.56 23.09 -4.88
C PRO A 219 13.86 22.60 -5.51
N GLU A 220 14.89 22.29 -4.71
CA GLU A 220 16.15 21.70 -5.18
C GLU A 220 15.99 20.26 -5.65
N TYR A 221 14.96 19.56 -5.15
CA TYR A 221 14.58 18.24 -5.64
C TYR A 221 13.60 18.35 -6.81
N GLY A 222 13.63 17.38 -7.70
CA GLY A 222 12.57 17.17 -8.69
C GLY A 222 11.40 16.37 -8.11
N GLY A 223 10.39 16.13 -8.96
CA GLY A 223 9.28 15.21 -8.63
C GLY A 223 8.48 15.59 -7.38
N ALA A 224 8.07 14.59 -6.62
CA ALA A 224 7.17 14.74 -5.48
C ALA A 224 7.77 15.55 -4.31
N LEU A 225 9.09 15.66 -4.18
CA LEU A 225 9.73 16.38 -3.09
C LEU A 225 9.87 17.88 -3.39
N GLY A 226 9.96 18.26 -4.67
CA GLY A 226 10.19 19.63 -5.12
C GLY A 226 8.94 20.38 -5.55
N ASN A 227 7.81 19.66 -5.72
CA ASN A 227 6.56 20.20 -6.21
C ASN A 227 5.41 19.88 -5.26
N CYS A 228 4.38 20.72 -5.26
CA CYS A 228 3.09 20.37 -4.70
C CYS A 228 1.97 20.66 -5.70
N SER A 229 0.99 19.78 -5.77
CA SER A 229 -0.25 20.01 -6.50
C SER A 229 -1.24 20.69 -5.58
N LEU A 230 -1.74 21.85 -6.00
CA LEU A 230 -2.78 22.62 -5.33
C LEU A 230 -4.10 22.34 -6.02
N THR A 231 -5.01 21.69 -5.33
CA THR A 231 -6.29 21.25 -5.90
C THR A 231 -7.45 21.91 -5.16
N ALA A 232 -8.28 22.62 -5.90
CA ALA A 232 -9.57 23.11 -5.42
C ALA A 232 -10.70 22.25 -5.96
N LYS A 233 -11.64 21.84 -5.10
CA LYS A 233 -12.87 21.16 -5.50
C LYS A 233 -14.00 22.16 -5.61
N VAL A 234 -14.69 22.15 -6.76
CA VAL A 234 -15.78 23.07 -7.07
C VAL A 234 -17.01 22.30 -7.54
N SER A 235 -18.21 22.81 -7.25
CA SER A 235 -19.48 22.13 -7.57
C SER A 235 -20.00 22.43 -8.97
N ALA A 236 -19.66 23.59 -9.56
CA ALA A 236 -20.24 24.06 -10.80
C ALA A 236 -19.26 24.83 -11.70
N LYS A 237 -19.69 25.13 -12.91
CA LYS A 237 -18.95 25.98 -13.86
C LYS A 237 -18.68 27.35 -13.26
N GLY A 238 -17.54 27.92 -13.57
CA GLY A 238 -17.12 29.22 -13.08
C GLY A 238 -15.70 29.54 -13.53
N THR A 239 -15.15 30.61 -13.03
CA THR A 239 -13.76 31.01 -13.21
C THR A 239 -13.15 31.32 -11.85
N GLY A 240 -11.85 31.17 -11.72
CA GLY A 240 -11.19 31.49 -10.48
C GLY A 240 -9.70 31.76 -10.67
N PHE A 241 -9.05 32.10 -9.60
CA PHE A 241 -7.61 32.27 -9.61
C PHE A 241 -6.97 31.77 -8.32
N LEU A 242 -5.74 31.34 -8.45
CA LEU A 242 -4.87 30.98 -7.35
C LEU A 242 -3.84 32.09 -7.15
N SER A 243 -3.71 32.56 -5.91
CA SER A 243 -2.65 33.50 -5.50
C SER A 243 -1.82 32.87 -4.39
N ILE A 244 -0.50 32.93 -4.51
CA ILE A 244 0.41 32.52 -3.43
C ILE A 244 1.15 33.75 -2.92
N LYS A 245 1.10 33.95 -1.61
CA LYS A 245 1.71 35.11 -0.93
C LYS A 245 2.78 34.63 0.04
N ASN A 246 3.83 35.44 0.19
CA ASN A 246 4.84 35.24 1.22
C ASN A 246 4.36 35.72 2.61
N ALA A 247 5.16 35.53 3.64
CA ALA A 247 4.85 35.95 5.02
C ALA A 247 4.61 37.46 5.18
N LEU A 248 5.10 38.28 4.24
CA LEU A 248 4.86 39.73 4.21
C LEU A 248 3.57 40.13 3.51
N GLY A 249 2.81 39.16 2.99
CA GLY A 249 1.58 39.39 2.25
C GLY A 249 1.78 39.74 0.75
N ASN A 250 3.02 39.78 0.27
CA ASN A 250 3.31 40.04 -1.15
C ASN A 250 2.97 38.82 -2.00
N GLU A 251 2.25 39.02 -3.09
CA GLU A 251 1.97 37.97 -4.07
C GLU A 251 3.27 37.59 -4.80
N VAL A 252 3.60 36.32 -4.81
CA VAL A 252 4.81 35.79 -5.45
C VAL A 252 4.48 34.90 -6.65
N PHE A 253 3.28 34.29 -6.65
CA PHE A 253 2.81 33.47 -7.75
C PHE A 253 1.31 33.65 -7.91
N SER A 254 0.84 33.67 -9.16
CA SER A 254 -0.59 33.65 -9.46
C SER A 254 -0.88 32.81 -10.71
N TYR A 255 -2.06 32.21 -10.72
CA TYR A 255 -2.55 31.43 -11.84
C TYR A 255 -4.06 31.66 -12.02
N SER A 256 -4.46 31.98 -13.23
CA SER A 256 -5.89 32.19 -13.57
C SER A 256 -6.43 30.93 -14.25
N PHE A 257 -7.43 30.34 -13.65
CA PHE A 257 -8.17 29.25 -14.26
C PHE A 257 -9.10 29.79 -15.35
N LYS A 258 -9.15 29.08 -16.46
CA LYS A 258 -10.20 29.26 -17.45
C LYS A 258 -11.54 28.78 -16.87
N GLU A 259 -12.56 28.67 -17.71
CA GLU A 259 -13.83 28.09 -17.29
C GLU A 259 -13.61 26.66 -16.71
N PHE A 260 -14.15 26.42 -15.52
CA PHE A 260 -14.09 25.09 -14.88
C PHE A 260 -14.93 24.11 -15.67
N SER A 261 -14.38 22.95 -15.97
CA SER A 261 -15.05 21.87 -16.71
C SER A 261 -15.18 20.57 -15.90
N THR A 262 -14.53 20.48 -14.73
CA THR A 262 -14.52 19.32 -13.85
C THR A 262 -14.61 19.74 -12.39
N TRP A 263 -14.86 18.79 -11.50
CA TRP A 263 -14.92 19.06 -10.05
C TRP A 263 -13.58 19.51 -9.46
N GLU A 264 -12.45 19.08 -10.02
CA GLU A 264 -11.12 19.37 -9.48
C GLU A 264 -10.35 20.30 -10.40
N GLN A 265 -9.82 21.38 -9.81
CA GLN A 265 -8.99 22.37 -10.46
C GLN A 265 -7.60 22.34 -9.86
N THR A 266 -6.61 21.80 -10.59
CA THR A 266 -5.27 21.52 -10.06
C THR A 266 -4.22 22.39 -10.75
N VAL A 267 -3.32 22.97 -9.94
CA VAL A 267 -2.11 23.68 -10.37
C VAL A 267 -0.91 23.07 -9.65
N ASN A 268 0.14 22.73 -10.40
CA ASN A 268 1.41 22.31 -9.83
C ASN A 268 2.29 23.52 -9.55
N TRP A 269 2.72 23.66 -8.31
CA TRP A 269 3.64 24.72 -7.89
C TRP A 269 4.97 24.13 -7.43
N ASN A 270 6.07 24.65 -7.95
CA ASN A 270 7.43 24.19 -7.74
C ASN A 270 8.28 25.15 -6.89
N GLY A 271 7.65 26.00 -6.07
CA GLY A 271 8.37 26.96 -5.22
C GLY A 271 9.04 28.11 -5.97
N LYS A 272 8.63 28.39 -7.23
CA LYS A 272 9.10 29.53 -8.01
C LYS A 272 8.03 30.61 -8.08
N ASN A 273 8.47 31.85 -8.27
CA ASN A 273 7.55 32.97 -8.52
C ASN A 273 7.04 32.94 -9.97
N SER A 274 6.10 33.85 -10.30
CA SER A 274 5.52 33.95 -11.65
C SER A 274 6.56 34.28 -12.74
N ALA A 275 7.71 34.84 -12.37
CA ALA A 275 8.83 35.09 -13.30
C ALA A 275 9.78 33.90 -13.45
N GLY A 276 9.53 32.77 -12.75
CA GLY A 276 10.35 31.57 -12.79
C GLY A 276 11.54 31.60 -11.83
N ASN A 277 11.71 32.64 -11.00
CA ASN A 277 12.78 32.73 -10.02
C ASN A 277 12.45 31.91 -8.78
N GLU A 278 13.47 31.28 -8.19
CA GLU A 278 13.35 30.51 -6.97
C GLU A 278 13.01 31.41 -5.77
N LEU A 279 12.14 30.90 -4.91
CA LEU A 279 11.74 31.56 -3.69
C LEU A 279 12.58 31.06 -2.49
N PRO A 280 12.85 31.91 -1.49
CA PRO A 280 13.59 31.50 -0.28
C PRO A 280 12.76 30.54 0.59
N SER A 281 13.44 29.88 1.54
CA SER A 281 12.75 29.09 2.59
C SER A 281 11.81 29.99 3.39
N GLY A 282 10.64 29.45 3.75
CA GLY A 282 9.61 30.15 4.51
C GLY A 282 8.23 29.60 4.26
N THR A 283 7.25 30.15 4.98
CA THR A 283 5.84 29.79 4.85
C THR A 283 5.18 30.71 3.81
N TYR A 284 4.41 30.10 2.93
CA TYR A 284 3.65 30.74 1.87
C TYR A 284 2.17 30.39 2.03
N THR A 285 1.30 31.36 1.85
CA THR A 285 -0.15 31.16 1.89
C THR A 285 -0.69 31.09 0.47
N ALA A 286 -1.20 29.93 0.08
CA ALA A 286 -1.92 29.74 -1.16
C ALA A 286 -3.42 29.99 -0.92
N THR A 287 -4.03 30.85 -1.76
CA THR A 287 -5.45 31.19 -1.70
C THR A 287 -6.08 30.94 -3.05
N PHE A 288 -7.08 30.09 -3.09
CA PHE A 288 -7.94 29.89 -4.23
C PHE A 288 -9.18 30.78 -4.08
N SER A 289 -9.51 31.54 -5.11
CA SER A 289 -10.63 32.49 -5.14
C SER A 289 -11.49 32.24 -6.34
N ALA A 290 -12.79 32.03 -6.15
CA ALA A 290 -13.77 31.87 -7.22
C ALA A 290 -15.16 32.30 -6.73
N ASP A 291 -15.89 33.03 -7.54
CA ASP A 291 -17.28 33.50 -7.29
C ASP A 291 -17.48 34.11 -5.88
N GLY A 292 -16.50 34.94 -5.44
CA GLY A 292 -16.54 35.59 -4.12
C GLY A 292 -16.20 34.69 -2.94
N GLN A 293 -15.97 33.40 -3.14
CA GLN A 293 -15.53 32.46 -2.13
C GLN A 293 -14.00 32.34 -2.14
N ASN A 294 -13.40 32.15 -0.96
CA ASN A 294 -11.97 32.00 -0.79
C ASN A 294 -11.67 30.80 0.10
N ALA A 295 -10.71 30.00 -0.31
CA ALA A 295 -10.15 28.94 0.51
C ALA A 295 -8.62 29.07 0.54
N SER A 296 -8.00 28.87 1.69
CA SER A 296 -6.55 29.10 1.87
C SER A 296 -5.90 27.95 2.61
N LEU A 297 -4.64 27.70 2.27
CA LEU A 297 -3.76 26.74 2.96
C LEU A 297 -2.33 27.25 3.00
N GLU A 298 -1.53 26.69 3.89
CA GLU A 298 -0.11 27.02 4.02
C GLU A 298 0.79 25.96 3.40
N ILE A 299 1.84 26.40 2.72
CA ILE A 299 2.91 25.58 2.15
C ILE A 299 4.23 26.11 2.66
N GLU A 300 5.09 25.22 3.11
CA GLU A 300 6.45 25.53 3.56
C GLU A 300 7.45 25.21 2.44
N ILE A 301 8.29 26.17 2.05
CA ILE A 301 9.54 25.88 1.34
C ILE A 301 10.61 25.66 2.38
N ASP A 302 11.16 24.45 2.45
CA ASP A 302 12.27 24.11 3.36
C ASP A 302 13.46 23.55 2.56
N ARG A 303 14.42 24.42 2.22
CA ARG A 303 15.64 24.03 1.52
C ARG A 303 16.60 23.21 2.38
N THR A 304 16.33 23.09 3.69
CA THR A 304 17.08 22.21 4.59
C THR A 304 16.50 20.81 4.65
N MET A 305 15.35 20.56 4.02
CA MET A 305 14.77 19.25 3.88
C MET A 305 15.66 18.37 3.00
N ILE A 306 16.21 17.31 3.57
CA ILE A 306 17.07 16.36 2.88
C ILE A 306 16.30 15.05 2.75
N PHE A 307 16.20 14.53 1.54
CA PHE A 307 15.79 13.15 1.32
C PHE A 307 17.01 12.25 1.49
N PRO A 308 17.01 11.35 2.48
CA PRO A 308 18.12 10.44 2.67
C PRO A 308 18.12 9.39 1.55
N LEU A 309 19.03 9.54 0.58
CA LEU A 309 19.32 8.55 -0.44
C LEU A 309 20.10 7.38 0.19
N ASN A 310 19.43 6.65 1.06
CA ASN A 310 19.97 5.50 1.75
C ASN A 310 19.76 4.22 0.93
N ASP A 311 20.34 3.16 1.43
CA ASP A 311 20.17 1.84 0.88
C ASP A 311 18.70 1.38 0.91
N LEU A 312 18.19 0.99 -0.25
CA LEU A 312 16.82 0.47 -0.39
C LEU A 312 16.69 -1.02 0.00
N THR A 313 17.82 -1.69 0.26
CA THR A 313 17.86 -3.15 0.34
C THR A 313 17.57 -3.67 1.75
N PHE A 314 18.20 -3.13 2.80
CA PHE A 314 18.25 -3.83 4.08
C PHE A 314 17.21 -3.40 5.11
N SER A 315 17.08 -2.17 5.50
CA SER A 315 16.09 -1.80 6.52
C SER A 315 15.80 -0.32 6.55
N GLY A 316 14.55 0.06 6.33
CA GLY A 316 14.11 1.44 6.47
C GLY A 316 15.07 2.44 5.82
N THR A 317 15.33 3.55 6.49
CA THR A 317 16.38 4.49 6.12
C THR A 317 17.65 4.22 6.93
N GLY A 318 18.57 3.48 6.35
CA GLY A 318 19.88 3.16 6.88
C GLY A 318 20.88 2.95 5.75
N ILE A 319 22.12 2.65 6.07
CA ILE A 319 23.16 2.28 5.10
C ILE A 319 23.64 0.88 5.46
N GLY A 320 23.29 -0.09 4.64
CA GLY A 320 23.57 -1.48 4.94
C GLY A 320 22.85 -1.94 6.21
N SER A 321 23.60 -2.60 7.08
CA SER A 321 23.11 -3.06 8.37
C SER A 321 23.21 -1.99 9.47
N VAL A 322 23.69 -0.78 9.16
CA VAL A 322 23.88 0.32 10.11
C VAL A 322 22.65 1.23 10.09
N ALA A 323 22.02 1.41 11.25
CA ALA A 323 20.96 2.40 11.38
C ALA A 323 21.59 3.81 11.35
N THR A 324 21.01 4.71 10.59
CA THR A 324 21.41 6.11 10.53
C THR A 324 20.39 7.01 11.19
N ALA A 325 20.78 8.18 11.60
CA ALA A 325 19.89 9.18 12.18
C ALA A 325 19.00 9.89 11.13
N SER A 326 19.22 9.64 9.85
CA SER A 326 18.38 10.17 8.76
C SER A 326 17.04 9.44 8.69
N ILE A 327 15.95 10.19 8.51
CA ILE A 327 14.60 9.69 8.27
C ILE A 327 13.99 10.34 7.04
N LEU A 328 12.94 9.73 6.51
CA LEU A 328 12.17 10.32 5.41
C LEU A 328 11.60 11.69 5.82
N PRO A 329 11.54 12.66 4.90
CA PRO A 329 10.84 13.92 5.14
C PRO A 329 9.37 13.67 5.50
N LYS A 330 8.83 14.50 6.40
CA LYS A 330 7.42 14.41 6.81
C LYS A 330 6.48 14.36 5.61
N GLY A 331 5.50 13.45 5.66
CA GLY A 331 4.52 13.24 4.61
C GLY A 331 5.10 12.56 3.36
N THR A 332 6.23 11.87 3.48
CA THR A 332 6.80 11.09 2.39
C THR A 332 6.55 9.61 2.63
N ASN A 333 6.10 8.93 1.60
CA ASN A 333 5.98 7.49 1.53
C ASN A 333 6.99 6.96 0.50
N LEU A 334 7.64 5.85 0.83
CA LEU A 334 8.62 5.19 -0.03
C LEU A 334 8.26 3.72 -0.17
N PHE A 335 7.93 3.29 -1.37
CA PHE A 335 7.84 1.88 -1.73
C PHE A 335 9.18 1.43 -2.28
N THR A 336 9.65 0.22 -1.92
CA THR A 336 10.92 -0.34 -2.38
C THR A 336 10.76 -1.77 -2.88
N PHE A 337 11.51 -2.10 -3.91
CA PHE A 337 11.79 -3.46 -4.37
C PHE A 337 13.30 -3.66 -4.43
N SER A 338 13.81 -4.75 -3.90
CA SER A 338 15.24 -5.02 -3.92
C SER A 338 15.58 -6.50 -4.05
N VAL A 339 16.74 -6.75 -4.65
CA VAL A 339 17.34 -8.08 -4.82
C VAL A 339 18.78 -8.01 -4.33
N ALA A 340 19.21 -8.96 -3.52
CA ALA A 340 20.52 -8.93 -2.88
C ALA A 340 21.22 -10.31 -2.92
N PRO A 341 21.65 -10.80 -4.11
CA PRO A 341 22.35 -12.08 -4.22
C PRO A 341 23.64 -12.12 -3.38
N VAL A 342 23.90 -13.26 -2.76
CA VAL A 342 25.09 -13.53 -1.97
C VAL A 342 25.72 -14.85 -2.38
N ALA A 343 27.06 -14.87 -2.47
CA ALA A 343 27.87 -16.06 -2.72
C ALA A 343 28.81 -16.32 -1.54
N GLY A 344 29.01 -17.59 -1.18
CA GLY A 344 29.98 -18.02 -0.17
C GLY A 344 31.39 -18.21 -0.74
N SER A 345 32.37 -18.30 0.15
CA SER A 345 33.78 -18.52 -0.20
C SER A 345 34.08 -19.88 -0.84
N ASP A 346 33.14 -20.80 -0.77
CA ASP A 346 33.20 -22.15 -1.35
C ASP A 346 32.69 -22.22 -2.80
N ASN A 347 32.59 -21.07 -3.49
CA ASN A 347 32.16 -20.88 -4.89
C ASN A 347 30.69 -21.26 -5.17
N GLY A 348 29.83 -21.30 -4.16
CA GLY A 348 28.41 -21.53 -4.32
C GLY A 348 27.59 -20.21 -4.33
N PHE A 349 26.62 -20.11 -5.27
CA PHE A 349 25.52 -19.18 -5.09
C PHE A 349 24.68 -19.63 -3.88
N TYR A 350 24.54 -18.77 -2.89
CA TYR A 350 23.97 -19.18 -1.62
C TYR A 350 22.49 -18.82 -1.51
N ALA A 351 22.15 -17.57 -1.67
CA ALA A 351 20.79 -17.07 -1.55
C ALA A 351 20.64 -15.72 -2.24
N SER A 352 19.42 -15.39 -2.62
CA SER A 352 19.08 -14.07 -3.09
C SER A 352 17.82 -13.58 -2.38
N PRO A 353 17.91 -12.74 -1.34
CA PRO A 353 16.77 -12.02 -0.80
C PRO A 353 16.11 -11.21 -1.90
N VAL A 354 14.80 -11.40 -2.06
CA VAL A 354 13.92 -10.59 -2.91
C VAL A 354 12.91 -9.96 -2.00
N LEU A 355 12.98 -8.65 -1.82
CA LEU A 355 12.26 -7.92 -0.79
C LEU A 355 11.39 -6.82 -1.39
N LEU A 356 10.18 -6.70 -0.87
CA LEU A 356 9.30 -5.56 -1.00
C LEU A 356 9.30 -4.77 0.31
N GLY A 357 9.35 -3.46 0.24
CA GLY A 357 9.36 -2.62 1.42
C GLY A 357 8.45 -1.42 1.27
N PHE A 358 8.03 -0.92 2.40
CA PHE A 358 7.31 0.33 2.52
C PHE A 358 7.83 1.09 3.74
N ALA A 359 8.07 2.38 3.58
CA ALA A 359 8.42 3.27 4.68
C ALA A 359 7.61 4.56 4.59
N THR A 360 7.22 5.10 5.74
CA THR A 360 6.44 6.33 5.84
C THR A 360 6.90 7.20 7.00
N SER A 361 6.82 8.50 6.82
CA SER A 361 7.10 9.49 7.86
C SER A 361 5.91 10.45 8.01
N ALA A 362 4.96 10.10 8.87
CA ALA A 362 3.81 10.95 9.20
C ALA A 362 4.19 12.15 10.09
N LEU A 363 5.24 12.03 10.88
CA LEU A 363 5.75 13.07 11.78
C LEU A 363 7.20 13.44 11.41
N LYS A 364 7.64 14.66 11.74
CA LYS A 364 9.03 15.11 11.46
C LYS A 364 10.11 14.22 12.10
N GLN A 365 9.79 13.53 13.18
CA GLN A 365 10.74 12.74 13.97
C GLN A 365 10.51 11.24 13.90
N LEU A 366 9.46 10.77 13.23
CA LEU A 366 9.05 9.37 13.26
C LEU A 366 8.97 8.77 11.85
N GLU A 367 9.71 7.68 11.64
CA GLU A 367 9.61 6.84 10.47
C GLU A 367 9.16 5.44 10.87
N LEU A 368 8.19 4.92 10.15
CA LEU A 368 7.73 3.53 10.23
C LEU A 368 8.11 2.82 8.95
N SER A 369 8.62 1.60 9.04
CA SER A 369 8.93 0.80 7.85
C SER A 369 8.60 -0.67 8.03
N ILE A 370 8.23 -1.30 6.93
CA ILE A 370 7.96 -2.73 6.83
C ILE A 370 8.67 -3.27 5.60
N LYS A 371 9.26 -4.46 5.71
CA LYS A 371 9.78 -5.22 4.56
C LYS A 371 9.32 -6.66 4.66
N ALA A 372 8.99 -7.23 3.52
CA ALA A 372 8.62 -8.63 3.41
C ALA A 372 9.16 -9.21 2.10
N GLY A 373 9.50 -10.48 2.09
CA GLY A 373 10.00 -11.14 0.89
C GLY A 373 10.38 -12.58 1.11
N ILE A 374 11.14 -13.11 0.17
CA ILE A 374 11.61 -14.49 0.15
C ILE A 374 13.12 -14.58 -0.05
N LEU A 375 13.71 -15.66 0.43
CA LEU A 375 15.08 -16.06 0.08
C LEU A 375 15.02 -16.99 -1.14
N ALA A 376 15.27 -16.45 -2.32
CA ALA A 376 15.36 -17.25 -3.53
C ALA A 376 16.70 -18.02 -3.56
N GLY A 377 16.70 -19.21 -4.18
CA GLY A 377 17.89 -20.07 -4.29
C GLY A 377 18.06 -21.07 -3.15
N ILE A 378 17.30 -20.99 -2.09
CA ILE A 378 17.23 -21.95 -0.99
C ILE A 378 15.98 -22.84 -1.16
N THR A 379 16.10 -24.11 -0.78
CA THR A 379 14.97 -25.05 -0.77
C THR A 379 13.82 -24.47 0.06
N ASP A 380 12.58 -24.56 -0.47
CA ASP A 380 11.36 -24.03 0.12
C ASP A 380 11.23 -22.49 0.16
N SER A 381 12.18 -21.73 -0.40
CA SER A 381 12.16 -20.26 -0.50
C SER A 381 11.59 -19.58 0.76
N PRO A 382 12.33 -19.59 1.87
CA PRO A 382 11.84 -19.13 3.17
C PRO A 382 11.41 -17.65 3.12
N VAL A 383 10.40 -17.31 3.90
CA VAL A 383 9.87 -15.94 4.02
C VAL A 383 10.73 -15.13 4.98
N GLN A 384 10.98 -13.89 4.60
CA GLN A 384 11.55 -12.86 5.48
C GLN A 384 10.52 -11.75 5.73
N PHE A 385 10.56 -11.22 6.94
CA PHE A 385 9.74 -10.09 7.34
C PHE A 385 10.51 -9.20 8.31
N SER A 386 10.36 -7.89 8.19
CA SER A 386 10.85 -6.96 9.21
C SER A 386 9.92 -5.76 9.35
N LEU A 387 9.76 -5.31 10.59
CA LEU A 387 9.03 -4.11 10.97
C LEU A 387 9.98 -3.23 11.77
N ALA A 388 10.05 -1.94 11.46
CA ALA A 388 10.87 -1.01 12.22
C ALA A 388 10.14 0.31 12.47
N MET A 389 10.42 0.87 13.65
CA MET A 389 10.03 2.21 14.05
C MET A 389 11.28 2.96 14.46
N LYS A 390 11.51 4.12 13.86
CA LYS A 390 12.67 4.94 14.10
C LYS A 390 12.25 6.35 14.51
N PHE A 391 12.82 6.83 15.59
CA PHE A 391 12.66 8.19 16.09
C PHE A 391 13.97 8.94 16.03
N THR A 392 13.98 10.11 15.42
CA THR A 392 15.17 10.95 15.24
C THR A 392 14.89 12.40 15.58
N GLU A 393 15.80 13.03 16.27
CA GLU A 393 15.81 14.47 16.55
C GLU A 393 17.05 15.10 15.93
N LYS A 394 16.91 16.34 15.41
CA LYS A 394 17.99 17.14 14.85
C LYS A 394 18.13 18.43 15.62
N THR A 395 19.35 18.77 16.02
CA THR A 395 19.61 20.08 16.59
C THR A 395 19.68 21.10 15.45
N ARG A 396 18.82 22.10 15.50
CA ARG A 396 18.85 23.22 14.56
C ARG A 396 19.79 24.32 15.13
N ASN A 397 20.96 24.44 14.57
CA ASN A 397 21.83 25.60 14.82
C ASN A 397 21.89 26.40 13.53
N GLU A 398 21.21 27.54 13.48
CA GLU A 398 21.13 28.41 12.28
C GLU A 398 22.50 28.95 11.84
N ASN A 399 23.47 28.95 12.75
CA ASN A 399 24.83 29.45 12.50
C ASN A 399 25.84 28.35 12.13
N SER A 400 25.42 27.08 12.08
CA SER A 400 26.30 25.95 11.73
C SER A 400 25.87 25.27 10.45
N PRO A 401 26.78 25.10 9.48
CA PRO A 401 26.51 24.32 8.29
C PRO A 401 26.33 22.80 8.59
N VAL A 402 26.72 22.36 9.78
CA VAL A 402 26.63 20.97 10.24
C VAL A 402 25.61 20.88 11.36
N GLN A 403 24.71 19.94 11.25
CA GLN A 403 23.69 19.61 12.24
C GLN A 403 24.08 18.33 12.97
N PHE A 404 23.87 18.32 14.28
CA PHE A 404 23.94 17.09 15.06
C PHE A 404 22.59 16.41 15.08
N GLN A 405 22.58 15.11 14.92
CA GLN A 405 21.37 14.27 14.90
C GLN A 405 21.55 13.06 15.83
N TYR A 406 20.47 12.64 16.46
CA TYR A 406 20.47 11.49 17.34
C TYR A 406 19.08 10.85 17.38
N GLY A 407 19.01 9.61 17.81
CA GLY A 407 17.74 8.95 17.94
C GLY A 407 17.82 7.51 18.35
N THR A 408 16.67 6.86 18.26
CA THR A 408 16.52 5.44 18.61
C THR A 408 15.65 4.74 17.56
N ALA A 409 15.84 3.43 17.41
CA ALA A 409 14.93 2.61 16.64
C ALA A 409 14.63 1.29 17.35
N VAL A 410 13.41 0.80 17.11
CA VAL A 410 12.99 -0.54 17.49
C VAL A 410 12.72 -1.29 16.21
N ARG A 411 13.30 -2.47 16.07
CA ARG A 411 13.13 -3.33 14.91
C ARG A 411 12.73 -4.73 15.36
N TYR A 412 11.72 -5.28 14.74
CA TYR A 412 11.37 -6.69 14.84
C TYR A 412 11.62 -7.35 13.50
N GLY A 413 12.33 -8.46 13.48
CA GLY A 413 12.62 -9.23 12.28
C GLY A 413 12.29 -10.70 12.47
N PHE A 414 11.88 -11.33 11.37
CA PHE A 414 11.55 -12.76 11.32
C PHE A 414 12.09 -13.34 10.01
N CYS A 415 12.62 -14.59 10.08
CA CYS A 415 13.00 -15.38 8.92
C CYS A 415 12.75 -16.86 9.19
N GLU A 416 12.17 -17.59 8.24
CA GLU A 416 11.81 -19.02 8.39
C GLU A 416 13.02 -19.98 8.40
N THR A 417 14.22 -19.51 8.02
CA THR A 417 15.44 -20.34 8.02
C THR A 417 16.66 -19.57 8.47
N LYS A 418 17.70 -20.32 8.83
CA LYS A 418 19.06 -19.82 9.01
C LYS A 418 19.51 -19.18 7.69
N LEU A 419 19.78 -17.89 7.68
CA LEU A 419 20.34 -17.20 6.51
C LEU A 419 21.76 -17.69 6.20
N PHE A 420 22.46 -18.16 7.24
CA PHE A 420 23.82 -18.69 7.17
C PHE A 420 23.93 -19.91 8.08
N PRO A 421 24.44 -21.08 7.58
CA PRO A 421 24.48 -22.34 8.33
C PRO A 421 25.25 -22.25 9.63
N ASP A 422 26.23 -21.34 9.72
CA ASP A 422 27.17 -21.24 10.84
C ASP A 422 26.70 -20.30 11.96
N TYR A 423 25.64 -19.50 11.74
CA TYR A 423 24.93 -18.91 12.87
C TYR A 423 24.15 -20.00 13.58
N GLY A 424 24.75 -20.61 14.59
CA GLY A 424 24.24 -21.75 15.35
C GLY A 424 22.87 -21.58 16.02
N SER A 425 22.14 -20.58 15.69
CA SER A 425 20.80 -20.26 16.20
C SER A 425 19.74 -20.51 15.15
N ASP A 426 18.66 -21.12 15.58
CA ASP A 426 17.39 -21.11 14.86
C ASP A 426 16.90 -19.67 14.81
N PHE A 427 17.28 -18.92 13.77
CA PHE A 427 16.81 -17.55 13.56
C PHE A 427 15.31 -17.59 13.24
N GLY A 428 14.48 -17.66 14.29
CA GLY A 428 13.04 -17.51 14.14
C GLY A 428 12.65 -16.03 14.10
N ALA A 429 12.98 -15.29 15.15
CA ALA A 429 12.62 -13.89 15.29
C ALA A 429 13.64 -13.15 16.14
N GLY A 430 13.76 -11.84 15.97
CA GLY A 430 14.62 -10.99 16.79
C GLY A 430 14.03 -9.61 16.99
N LEU A 431 14.22 -9.06 18.20
CA LEU A 431 13.91 -7.69 18.55
C LEU A 431 15.20 -6.90 18.68
N GLY A 432 15.41 -5.91 17.82
CA GLY A 432 16.54 -4.98 17.87
C GLY A 432 16.16 -3.67 18.54
N LEU A 433 16.96 -3.23 19.48
CA LEU A 433 16.88 -1.90 20.07
C LEU A 433 18.16 -1.14 19.69
N SER A 434 18.07 -0.07 18.95
CA SER A 434 19.22 0.72 18.51
C SER A 434 19.19 2.15 19.02
N GLY A 435 20.37 2.65 19.38
CA GLY A 435 20.63 4.07 19.53
C GLY A 435 21.62 4.54 18.47
N PHE A 436 21.47 5.75 17.98
CA PHE A 436 22.38 6.32 16.99
C PHE A 436 22.62 7.81 17.23
N ILE A 437 23.81 8.22 16.85
CA ILE A 437 24.22 9.63 16.85
C ILE A 437 24.96 9.91 15.54
N GLY A 438 24.85 11.12 15.04
CA GLY A 438 25.53 11.48 13.81
C GLY A 438 25.61 12.99 13.60
N ILE A 439 26.33 13.34 12.55
CA ILE A 439 26.42 14.69 12.03
C ILE A 439 26.02 14.68 10.57
N CYS A 440 25.33 15.71 10.13
CA CYS A 440 24.94 15.84 8.73
C CYS A 440 24.92 17.28 8.25
N ASN A 441 25.03 17.43 6.95
CA ASN A 441 24.66 18.64 6.21
C ASN A 441 24.04 18.24 4.87
N ALA A 442 23.79 19.19 3.97
CA ALA A 442 23.20 18.92 2.66
C ALA A 442 24.03 17.97 1.77
N LYS A 443 25.33 17.81 2.03
CA LYS A 443 26.26 17.05 1.17
C LYS A 443 26.83 15.80 1.82
N PHE A 444 26.82 15.67 3.12
CA PHE A 444 27.35 14.49 3.78
C PHE A 444 26.60 14.15 5.06
N SER A 445 26.61 12.87 5.45
CA SER A 445 26.33 12.44 6.82
C SER A 445 27.38 11.45 7.30
N ALA A 446 27.58 11.43 8.61
CA ALA A 446 28.39 10.45 9.30
C ALA A 446 27.62 10.03 10.56
N ASP A 447 27.34 8.75 10.66
CA ASP A 447 26.49 8.19 11.71
C ASP A 447 27.20 7.03 12.41
N PHE A 448 27.07 6.98 13.73
CA PHE A 448 27.41 5.82 14.56
C PHE A 448 26.12 5.26 15.13
N SER A 449 25.96 3.93 15.05
CA SER A 449 24.84 3.24 15.70
C SER A 449 25.33 2.08 16.57
N SER A 450 24.57 1.83 17.62
CA SER A 450 24.72 0.67 18.48
C SER A 450 23.36 0.00 18.64
N GLU A 451 23.24 -1.26 18.24
CA GLU A 451 22.01 -2.03 18.28
C GLU A 451 22.19 -3.28 19.12
N PHE A 452 21.35 -3.47 20.11
CA PHE A 452 21.25 -4.73 20.85
C PHE A 452 20.11 -5.57 20.28
N ILE A 453 20.41 -6.79 19.88
CA ILE A 453 19.47 -7.72 19.25
C ILE A 453 19.17 -8.85 20.21
N PHE A 454 17.91 -8.93 20.65
CA PHE A 454 17.37 -10.06 21.39
C PHE A 454 16.95 -11.12 20.38
N GLY A 455 17.69 -12.23 20.29
CA GLY A 455 17.33 -13.37 19.46
C GLY A 455 16.25 -14.22 20.14
N ALA A 456 15.23 -14.62 19.39
CA ALA A 456 14.20 -15.53 19.85
C ALA A 456 14.37 -16.89 19.16
N LYS A 457 14.49 -17.96 19.91
CA LYS A 457 14.30 -19.34 19.41
C LYS A 457 12.80 -19.65 19.36
N THR A 458 12.37 -20.42 18.37
CA THR A 458 10.96 -20.84 18.21
C THR A 458 10.38 -21.57 19.42
N SER A 459 11.23 -22.20 20.24
CA SER A 459 10.83 -22.92 21.46
C SER A 459 10.89 -22.09 22.74
N ASN A 460 11.65 -20.98 22.76
CA ASN A 460 11.73 -20.08 23.92
C ASN A 460 12.20 -18.69 23.46
N PRO A 461 11.29 -17.70 23.38
CA PRO A 461 11.59 -16.36 22.87
C PRO A 461 12.64 -15.58 23.70
N PHE A 462 13.00 -16.03 24.90
CA PHE A 462 13.97 -15.36 25.78
C PHE A 462 15.32 -16.12 25.90
N ASN A 463 15.48 -17.27 25.24
CA ASN A 463 16.70 -18.08 25.26
C ASN A 463 17.41 -18.10 23.90
N GLY A 464 17.39 -17.00 23.15
CA GLY A 464 18.14 -16.84 21.93
C GLY A 464 19.56 -16.31 22.18
N ASP A 465 20.43 -16.45 21.19
CA ASP A 465 21.75 -15.83 21.23
C ASP A 465 21.58 -14.32 21.02
N ASN A 466 21.80 -13.56 22.08
CA ASN A 466 21.79 -12.10 22.01
C ASN A 466 23.06 -11.64 21.31
N SER A 467 22.92 -10.63 20.45
CA SER A 467 24.05 -10.04 19.75
C SER A 467 24.05 -8.53 19.88
N TRP A 468 25.25 -7.98 19.80
CA TRP A 468 25.50 -6.56 19.82
C TRP A 468 26.09 -6.14 18.48
N LYS A 469 25.49 -5.14 17.83
CA LYS A 469 25.96 -4.65 16.56
C LYS A 469 26.32 -3.17 16.68
N ASN A 470 27.57 -2.82 16.44
CA ASN A 470 28.06 -1.46 16.40
C ASN A 470 28.46 -1.12 14.97
N GLY A 471 28.05 0.03 14.47
CA GLY A 471 28.29 0.38 13.09
C GLY A 471 28.61 1.85 12.86
N LEU A 472 29.39 2.08 11.83
CA LEU A 472 29.68 3.39 11.26
C LEU A 472 29.12 3.45 9.85
N ALA A 473 28.49 4.56 9.51
CA ALA A 473 27.97 4.82 8.17
C ALA A 473 28.34 6.24 7.72
N PHE A 474 28.69 6.36 6.45
CA PHE A 474 29.00 7.63 5.81
C PHE A 474 28.23 7.73 4.51
N SER A 475 27.65 8.89 4.22
CA SER A 475 27.11 9.21 2.92
C SER A 475 27.68 10.52 2.39
N PHE A 476 27.88 10.58 1.09
CA PHE A 476 28.34 11.78 0.39
C PHE A 476 27.43 12.03 -0.81
N SER A 477 26.76 13.18 -0.81
CA SER A 477 25.80 13.62 -1.82
C SER A 477 26.28 14.92 -2.47
N PRO A 478 27.09 14.84 -3.54
CA PRO A 478 27.57 16.05 -4.24
C PRO A 478 26.42 16.86 -4.84
N VAL A 479 25.34 16.20 -5.20
CA VAL A 479 24.06 16.77 -5.65
C VAL A 479 22.91 16.09 -4.92
N PRO A 480 21.74 16.74 -4.78
CA PRO A 480 20.61 16.19 -4.03
C PRO A 480 20.10 14.83 -4.55
N GLU A 481 20.29 14.55 -5.83
CA GLU A 481 19.80 13.34 -6.48
C GLU A 481 20.75 12.14 -6.38
N PHE A 482 22.01 12.33 -5.95
CA PHE A 482 23.00 11.26 -5.89
C PHE A 482 23.65 11.17 -4.52
N SER A 483 23.81 9.96 -4.01
CA SER A 483 24.56 9.66 -2.79
C SER A 483 25.44 8.44 -2.97
N ALA A 484 26.71 8.58 -2.65
CA ALA A 484 27.65 7.49 -2.44
C ALA A 484 27.64 7.12 -0.95
N ASN A 485 27.52 5.82 -0.65
CA ASN A 485 27.32 5.32 0.69
C ASN A 485 28.38 4.28 1.04
N ILE A 486 28.91 4.38 2.25
CA ILE A 486 29.83 3.40 2.83
C ILE A 486 29.38 3.10 4.26
N SER A 487 29.39 1.84 4.65
CA SER A 487 29.14 1.45 6.05
C SER A 487 29.96 0.22 6.45
N CYS A 488 30.17 0.08 7.73
CA CYS A 488 30.77 -1.09 8.31
C CYS A 488 30.13 -1.35 9.68
N ALA A 489 29.61 -2.55 9.90
CA ALA A 489 29.10 -2.98 11.19
C ALA A 489 29.92 -4.12 11.74
N LEU A 490 30.22 -4.07 13.04
CA LEU A 490 30.81 -5.13 13.82
C LEU A 490 29.75 -5.79 14.65
N ILE A 491 29.58 -7.11 14.46
CA ILE A 491 28.66 -7.93 15.23
C ILE A 491 29.48 -8.66 16.29
N SER A 492 28.98 -8.68 17.51
CA SER A 492 29.55 -9.43 18.63
C SER A 492 28.45 -10.08 19.45
N ASN A 493 28.75 -11.18 20.07
CA ASN A 493 27.95 -11.76 21.14
C ASN A 493 28.63 -11.50 22.52
N ALA A 494 28.11 -12.07 23.58
CA ALA A 494 28.61 -11.82 24.94
C ALA A 494 30.08 -12.22 25.16
N ASN A 495 30.66 -13.08 24.30
CA ASN A 495 31.96 -13.71 24.55
C ASN A 495 33.04 -13.36 23.51
N TYR A 496 32.66 -13.02 22.26
CA TYR A 496 33.61 -12.77 21.16
C TYR A 496 33.01 -11.91 20.05
N PHE A 497 33.89 -11.42 19.18
CA PHE A 497 33.48 -10.77 17.93
C PHE A 497 33.17 -11.83 16.88
N ASP A 498 31.98 -11.74 16.27
CA ASP A 498 31.49 -12.74 15.31
C ASP A 498 31.84 -12.39 13.87
N ALA A 499 31.44 -11.19 13.44
CA ALA A 499 31.52 -10.82 12.04
C ALA A 499 31.67 -9.31 11.83
N LEU A 500 32.30 -8.99 10.71
CA LEU A 500 32.35 -7.66 10.13
C LEU A 500 31.46 -7.61 8.90
N GLN A 501 30.63 -6.55 8.79
CA GLN A 501 29.72 -6.34 7.66
C GLN A 501 30.05 -5.03 6.93
N PRO A 502 31.05 -5.01 6.05
CA PRO A 502 31.33 -3.87 5.20
C PRO A 502 30.32 -3.78 4.06
N LYS A 503 29.99 -2.53 3.66
CA LYS A 503 29.15 -2.22 2.53
C LYS A 503 29.60 -0.94 1.86
N ALA A 504 29.53 -0.89 0.53
CA ALA A 504 29.73 0.32 -0.27
C ALA A 504 28.79 0.33 -1.47
N GLY A 505 28.23 1.47 -1.80
CA GLY A 505 27.33 1.59 -2.92
C GLY A 505 26.89 3.02 -3.20
N PHE A 506 25.87 3.13 -3.99
CA PHE A 506 25.27 4.42 -4.34
C PHE A 506 23.75 4.32 -4.46
N SER A 507 23.10 5.46 -4.30
CA SER A 507 21.68 5.65 -4.56
C SER A 507 21.47 6.90 -5.43
N TYR A 508 20.49 6.82 -6.33
CA TYR A 508 20.22 7.87 -7.31
C TYR A 508 18.72 8.11 -7.45
N LEU A 509 18.29 9.33 -7.14
CA LEU A 509 16.95 9.82 -7.42
C LEU A 509 16.92 10.35 -8.86
N ILE A 510 16.14 9.75 -9.74
CA ILE A 510 16.06 10.16 -11.13
C ILE A 510 15.46 11.58 -11.20
N PRO A 511 16.18 12.58 -11.73
CA PRO A 511 15.77 13.99 -11.73
C PRO A 511 14.38 14.18 -12.36
N GLY A 512 13.54 14.99 -11.72
CA GLY A 512 12.19 15.27 -12.18
C GLY A 512 11.19 14.15 -11.99
N THR A 513 11.58 13.05 -11.36
CA THR A 513 10.72 11.89 -11.10
C THR A 513 10.63 11.59 -9.60
N SER A 514 9.84 10.58 -9.26
CA SER A 514 9.75 10.01 -7.91
C SER A 514 10.49 8.67 -7.77
N PHE A 515 11.34 8.32 -8.73
CA PHE A 515 12.01 7.02 -8.76
C PHE A 515 13.43 7.10 -8.19
N VAL A 516 13.76 6.16 -7.31
CA VAL A 516 15.07 6.00 -6.69
C VAL A 516 15.66 4.66 -7.11
N LEU A 517 16.93 4.65 -7.48
CA LEU A 517 17.71 3.44 -7.78
C LEU A 517 18.81 3.31 -6.74
N SER A 518 19.15 2.10 -6.34
CA SER A 518 20.36 1.81 -5.55
C SER A 518 21.10 0.59 -6.08
N ALA A 519 22.41 0.61 -5.94
CA ALA A 519 23.26 -0.55 -6.18
C ALA A 519 24.41 -0.53 -5.18
N ASP A 520 24.69 -1.69 -4.60
CA ASP A 520 25.64 -1.83 -3.52
C ASP A 520 26.44 -3.13 -3.63
N PHE A 521 27.65 -3.12 -3.08
CA PHE A 521 28.44 -4.31 -2.75
C PHE A 521 28.52 -4.46 -1.25
N TYR A 522 28.37 -5.66 -0.74
CA TYR A 522 28.47 -5.95 0.69
C TYR A 522 29.19 -7.25 0.96
N GLY A 523 29.72 -7.37 2.18
CA GLY A 523 30.35 -8.57 2.66
C GLY A 523 29.85 -8.93 4.05
N ILE A 524 29.99 -10.21 4.39
CA ILE A 524 29.89 -10.70 5.76
C ILE A 524 31.17 -11.53 5.98
N ILE A 525 32.05 -11.03 6.84
CA ILE A 525 33.37 -11.60 7.10
C ILE A 525 33.36 -12.09 8.54
N TYR A 526 33.25 -13.40 8.71
CA TYR A 526 33.35 -14.04 10.02
C TYR A 526 34.80 -14.16 10.42
N PHE A 527 35.13 -13.99 11.71
CA PHE A 527 36.50 -14.08 12.19
C PHE A 527 37.00 -15.53 12.24
N ASP A 528 36.10 -16.49 12.44
CA ASP A 528 36.42 -17.92 12.57
C ASP A 528 35.81 -18.81 11.47
N SER A 529 35.29 -18.25 10.42
CA SER A 529 34.53 -18.98 9.38
C SER A 529 34.70 -18.36 7.99
N PRO A 530 34.22 -19.01 6.91
CA PRO A 530 34.26 -18.48 5.57
C PRO A 530 33.53 -17.14 5.46
N TYR A 531 33.95 -16.35 4.51
CA TYR A 531 33.31 -15.05 4.19
C TYR A 531 32.24 -15.20 3.11
N TYR A 532 31.29 -14.27 3.10
CA TYR A 532 30.28 -14.14 2.07
C TYR A 532 30.38 -12.77 1.42
N LEU A 533 30.25 -12.74 0.09
CA LEU A 533 30.25 -11.50 -0.68
C LEU A 533 28.97 -11.43 -1.51
N GLY A 534 28.43 -10.24 -1.62
CA GLY A 534 27.20 -10.02 -2.36
C GLY A 534 27.13 -8.67 -3.03
N GLY A 535 26.19 -8.53 -3.94
CA GLY A 535 25.76 -7.27 -4.50
C GLY A 535 24.27 -7.11 -4.28
N SER A 536 23.80 -5.87 -4.23
CA SER A 536 22.38 -5.61 -4.19
C SER A 536 21.99 -4.56 -5.21
N ALA A 537 20.76 -4.67 -5.70
CA ALA A 537 20.13 -3.65 -6.52
C ALA A 537 18.72 -3.38 -5.98
N GLY A 538 18.36 -2.12 -5.90
CA GLY A 538 17.08 -1.68 -5.40
C GLY A 538 16.43 -0.63 -6.28
N PHE A 539 15.10 -0.65 -6.28
CA PHE A 539 14.24 0.34 -6.91
C PHE A 539 13.29 0.89 -5.86
N GLY A 540 13.09 2.19 -5.83
CA GLY A 540 12.17 2.88 -4.94
C GLY A 540 11.23 3.83 -5.68
N TYR A 541 10.03 4.00 -5.15
CA TYR A 541 9.06 4.98 -5.62
C TYR A 541 8.56 5.83 -4.45
N LEU A 542 8.68 7.15 -4.62
CA LEU A 542 8.26 8.18 -3.65
C LEU A 542 6.88 8.72 -4.00
N PHE A 543 6.00 8.85 -3.02
CA PHE A 543 4.67 9.45 -3.20
C PHE A 543 4.13 10.11 -1.92
#